data_b2a7419f694470390fc180f3daa26fa6
#
_entry.id   b2a7419f694470390fc180f3daa26fa6
#
_cell.length_a   1.000
_cell.length_b   1.000
_cell.length_c   1.000
_cell.angle_alpha   90.00
_cell.angle_beta   90.00
_cell.angle_gamma   90.00
#
_symmetry.space_group_name_H-M   'P 1'
#
loop_
_entity.id
_entity.type
_entity.pdbx_description
1 polymer ?
#
loop_
_entity_poly.entity_id
_entity_poly.type
_entity_poly.pdbx_seq_one_letter_code
_entity_poly.pdbx_strand_id
1 'polypeptide(L)'
;MTSAAIFSQALTGMRTARVEVEATISNGLPQIAIIGLSEKRARQLRERIRSAIEHSGYKVPDRRIVVNLAPDDLFKEHAGFDLPIVLAILMASKQLEPARFKGFCAMGELTLTGHIRQVPGLFIAAVACQQEGLTFLGPYQTDIAALPGFERYLPVASLQELKSELKQAPASPKAPVEPADTRHLMLDDVLGQTLAKRSLTVAAVGGHHLLMVGPPGSGKTMLAQRLAGLMAPLTEPQRLELACVQSVLGFAPRLQDIKRPFREVHQSTSKAALIGGGSPPKPGEITLAHLGVLFLDEIAEFSAQVLNQLRQPLEQGFIDLSRAHHRTRYPAAFQLVAAMNPCPCGWLGSAKPCSCAAEQVKRYRQRVSGPILDRIDLQISVSGLEPSLMLGPSAPKQTPSEHATAQLLIQRGRENKRERVREMGDQDATFDLTRSARSQLLKLAEQMHFSARTMARIMRVGRTLADIEGETLVSSQHLEEALILRQP
;
A
#
# COMPACT_ATOMS: atom_id res chain seq x y z
N MET A 1 13.72 39.74 25.76
CA MET A 1 13.74 38.39 25.18
C MET A 1 12.30 37.95 25.04
N THR A 2 11.89 37.56 23.86
CA THR A 2 10.52 37.10 23.59
C THR A 2 10.59 35.75 22.91
N SER A 3 9.74 34.81 23.29
CA SER A 3 9.69 33.47 22.68
C SER A 3 8.25 33.09 22.32
N ALA A 4 8.11 32.22 21.33
CA ALA A 4 6.84 31.60 20.94
C ALA A 4 7.12 30.24 20.30
N ALA A 5 6.17 29.32 20.44
CA ALA A 5 6.28 27.97 19.91
C ALA A 5 5.00 27.56 19.17
N ILE A 6 5.14 26.66 18.22
CA ILE A 6 4.06 26.02 17.48
C ILE A 6 4.45 24.58 17.17
N PHE A 7 3.46 23.68 17.01
CA PHE A 7 3.73 22.30 16.62
C PHE A 7 3.81 22.11 15.12
N SER A 8 4.58 21.13 14.70
CA SER A 8 4.66 20.57 13.35
C SER A 8 4.79 19.06 13.42
N GLN A 9 4.86 18.38 12.27
CA GLN A 9 5.03 16.93 12.18
C GLN A 9 6.28 16.60 11.36
N ALA A 10 7.17 15.77 11.92
CA ALA A 10 8.27 15.16 11.20
C ALA A 10 7.82 13.80 10.64
N LEU A 11 8.17 13.51 9.39
CA LEU A 11 7.83 12.25 8.74
C LEU A 11 8.94 11.22 8.92
N THR A 12 8.60 10.04 9.41
CA THR A 12 9.49 8.88 9.47
C THR A 12 8.78 7.69 8.82
N GLY A 13 8.90 7.59 7.50
CA GLY A 13 8.15 6.62 6.71
C GLY A 13 6.66 6.90 6.71
N MET A 14 5.87 5.96 7.25
CA MET A 14 4.43 6.06 7.40
C MET A 14 3.98 6.61 8.77
N ARG A 15 4.92 7.01 9.60
CA ARG A 15 4.63 7.59 10.91
C ARG A 15 5.05 9.05 10.94
N THR A 16 4.35 9.80 11.74
CA THR A 16 4.74 11.17 12.10
C THR A 16 5.16 11.21 13.55
N ALA A 17 6.01 12.17 13.85
CA ALA A 17 6.35 12.52 15.22
C ALA A 17 6.19 14.03 15.37
N ARG A 18 5.55 14.43 16.48
CA ARG A 18 5.34 15.84 16.78
C ARG A 18 6.68 16.54 17.02
N VAL A 19 6.86 17.68 16.36
CA VAL A 19 8.01 18.56 16.50
C VAL A 19 7.52 19.88 17.05
N GLU A 20 8.15 20.35 18.12
CA GLU A 20 7.94 21.70 18.63
C GLU A 20 8.92 22.65 17.94
N VAL A 21 8.38 23.69 17.32
CA VAL A 21 9.17 24.73 16.64
C VAL A 21 9.10 25.98 17.50
N GLU A 22 10.17 26.26 18.21
CA GLU A 22 10.28 27.43 19.10
C GLU A 22 11.18 28.50 18.47
N ALA A 23 10.73 29.75 18.46
CA ALA A 23 11.52 30.90 18.07
C ALA A 23 11.75 31.83 19.26
N THR A 24 13.01 32.26 19.43
CA THR A 24 13.41 33.23 20.47
C THR A 24 14.08 34.41 19.80
N ILE A 25 13.68 35.62 20.20
CA ILE A 25 14.25 36.89 19.74
C ILE A 25 14.96 37.55 20.92
N SER A 26 16.25 37.82 20.73
CA SER A 26 17.14 38.44 21.73
C SER A 26 17.91 39.63 21.13
N ASN A 27 18.49 40.44 22.00
CA ASN A 27 19.42 41.49 21.55
C ASN A 27 20.69 40.86 20.96
N GLY A 28 21.19 41.44 19.88
CA GLY A 28 22.40 40.99 19.20
C GLY A 28 22.37 41.35 17.72
N LEU A 29 23.43 40.99 17.01
CA LEU A 29 23.52 41.22 15.56
C LEU A 29 22.38 40.51 14.84
N PRO A 30 21.73 41.14 13.85
CA PRO A 30 20.65 40.55 13.04
C PRO A 30 21.08 39.26 12.38
N GLN A 31 20.53 38.15 12.85
CA GLN A 31 20.84 36.81 12.35
C GLN A 31 19.69 35.86 12.62
N ILE A 32 19.40 34.96 11.69
CA ILE A 32 18.49 33.82 11.89
C ILE A 32 19.34 32.56 12.03
N ALA A 33 19.38 31.98 13.23
CA ALA A 33 19.99 30.68 13.49
C ALA A 33 18.89 29.61 13.60
N ILE A 34 19.04 28.47 12.94
CA ILE A 34 18.06 27.37 12.97
C ILE A 34 18.79 26.14 13.49
N ILE A 35 18.35 25.61 14.63
CA ILE A 35 18.89 24.43 15.29
C ILE A 35 17.98 23.25 14.99
N GLY A 36 18.55 22.05 14.78
CA GLY A 36 17.81 20.81 14.45
C GLY A 36 17.67 20.55 12.95
N LEU A 37 18.35 21.35 12.09
CA LEU A 37 18.48 21.11 10.64
C LEU A 37 19.95 21.05 10.23
N SER A 38 20.24 20.39 9.10
CA SER A 38 21.58 20.46 8.51
C SER A 38 21.92 21.90 8.07
N GLU A 39 23.21 22.28 8.12
CA GLU A 39 23.64 23.65 7.78
C GLU A 39 23.25 24.05 6.34
N LYS A 40 23.35 23.09 5.40
CA LYS A 40 22.92 23.30 4.03
C LYS A 40 21.43 23.67 3.94
N ARG A 41 20.58 22.94 4.65
CA ARG A 41 19.14 23.18 4.68
C ARG A 41 18.80 24.48 5.41
N ALA A 42 19.41 24.72 6.55
CA ALA A 42 19.21 25.93 7.34
C ALA A 42 19.56 27.18 6.52
N ARG A 43 20.66 27.15 5.72
CA ARG A 43 21.06 28.27 4.85
C ARG A 43 20.02 28.57 3.77
N GLN A 44 19.54 27.53 3.06
CA GLN A 44 18.51 27.70 2.03
C GLN A 44 17.22 28.25 2.60
N LEU A 45 16.86 27.79 3.79
CA LEU A 45 15.64 28.16 4.47
C LEU A 45 15.67 29.60 4.97
N ARG A 46 16.80 30.08 5.50
CA ARG A 46 16.98 31.48 5.95
C ARG A 46 16.62 32.49 4.88
N GLU A 47 17.14 32.31 3.66
CA GLU A 47 16.87 33.22 2.53
C GLU A 47 15.40 33.20 2.13
N ARG A 48 14.81 31.99 2.09
CA ARG A 48 13.39 31.83 1.74
C ARG A 48 12.46 32.48 2.77
N ILE A 49 12.71 32.25 4.06
CA ILE A 49 11.93 32.82 5.16
C ILE A 49 11.99 34.35 5.14
N ARG A 50 13.17 34.94 4.98
CA ARG A 50 13.33 36.39 4.92
C ARG A 50 12.49 36.97 3.80
N SER A 51 12.67 36.47 2.58
CA SER A 51 11.94 36.95 1.41
C SER A 51 10.43 36.80 1.56
N ALA A 52 9.96 35.62 2.04
CA ALA A 52 8.54 35.34 2.22
C ALA A 52 7.87 36.28 3.25
N ILE A 53 8.55 36.56 4.37
CA ILE A 53 8.07 37.48 5.42
C ILE A 53 7.92 38.88 4.83
N GLU A 54 8.94 39.40 4.15
CA GLU A 54 8.97 40.77 3.58
C GLU A 54 7.90 40.94 2.50
N HIS A 55 7.80 40.00 1.54
CA HIS A 55 6.78 40.07 0.47
C HIS A 55 5.33 39.94 1.01
N SER A 56 5.15 39.32 2.15
CA SER A 56 3.83 39.21 2.78
C SER A 56 3.43 40.41 3.63
N GLY A 57 4.27 41.47 3.62
CA GLY A 57 4.03 42.71 4.35
C GLY A 57 4.18 42.55 5.86
N TYR A 58 5.01 41.63 6.30
CA TYR A 58 5.53 41.52 7.65
C TYR A 58 6.98 42.06 7.69
N LYS A 59 7.53 42.23 8.89
CA LYS A 59 8.91 42.72 9.09
C LYS A 59 9.77 41.61 9.69
N VAL A 60 10.94 41.37 9.11
CA VAL A 60 11.95 40.53 9.76
C VAL A 60 12.56 41.34 10.92
N PRO A 61 12.54 40.82 12.17
CA PRO A 61 13.11 41.53 13.30
C PRO A 61 14.60 41.82 13.11
N ASP A 62 15.01 43.07 13.33
CA ASP A 62 16.41 43.50 13.21
C ASP A 62 17.20 43.17 14.49
N ARG A 63 17.14 41.88 14.89
CA ARG A 63 17.70 41.31 16.11
C ARG A 63 18.18 39.87 15.86
N ARG A 64 18.80 39.28 16.88
CA ARG A 64 19.17 37.88 16.83
C ARG A 64 17.94 36.99 17.03
N ILE A 65 17.63 36.14 16.03
CA ILE A 65 16.55 35.17 16.03
C ILE A 65 17.18 33.78 16.13
N VAL A 66 16.76 32.96 17.08
CA VAL A 66 17.12 31.55 17.20
C VAL A 66 15.84 30.74 17.09
N VAL A 67 15.81 29.79 16.15
CA VAL A 67 14.72 28.83 15.99
C VAL A 67 15.24 27.44 16.36
N ASN A 68 14.54 26.76 17.24
CA ASN A 68 14.85 25.41 17.68
C ASN A 68 13.74 24.45 17.26
N LEU A 69 14.10 23.30 16.67
CA LEU A 69 13.18 22.23 16.30
C LEU A 69 13.45 21.03 17.23
N ALA A 70 12.60 20.80 18.20
CA ALA A 70 12.74 19.72 19.18
C ALA A 70 11.75 18.57 18.92
N PRO A 71 12.11 17.29 19.17
CA PRO A 71 13.42 16.79 19.62
C PRO A 71 14.45 16.65 18.47
N ASP A 72 15.76 16.63 18.79
CA ASP A 72 16.84 16.64 17.78
C ASP A 72 17.05 15.32 17.05
N ASP A 73 16.63 14.22 17.61
CA ASP A 73 16.82 12.85 17.08
C ASP A 73 15.94 12.51 15.87
N LEU A 74 15.00 13.39 15.50
CA LEU A 74 14.10 13.18 14.36
C LEU A 74 14.69 13.71 13.05
N PHE A 75 14.39 13.01 11.95
CA PHE A 75 14.74 13.47 10.61
C PHE A 75 13.82 14.63 10.17
N LYS A 76 14.39 15.82 9.98
CA LYS A 76 13.67 17.09 9.73
C LYS A 76 14.03 17.74 8.37
N GLU A 77 14.61 16.99 7.45
CA GLU A 77 15.11 17.53 6.16
C GLU A 77 14.02 17.80 5.10
N HIS A 78 12.72 17.68 5.44
CA HIS A 78 11.65 17.99 4.50
C HIS A 78 11.22 19.48 4.55
N ALA A 79 10.63 19.98 3.45
CA ALA A 79 10.25 21.38 3.29
C ALA A 79 9.06 21.84 4.15
N GLY A 80 8.37 20.93 4.82
CA GLY A 80 7.17 21.22 5.60
C GLY A 80 7.37 22.12 6.82
N PHE A 81 8.62 22.36 7.26
CA PHE A 81 8.93 23.21 8.39
C PHE A 81 8.99 24.70 8.07
N ASP A 82 8.92 25.10 6.79
CA ASP A 82 9.00 26.51 6.40
C ASP A 82 7.90 27.34 7.08
N LEU A 83 6.65 26.89 6.96
CA LEU A 83 5.49 27.57 7.56
C LEU A 83 5.55 27.66 9.10
N PRO A 84 5.75 26.58 9.85
CA PRO A 84 5.79 26.67 11.32
C PRO A 84 6.96 27.52 11.84
N ILE A 85 8.11 27.53 11.15
CA ILE A 85 9.24 28.40 11.51
C ILE A 85 8.85 29.87 11.35
N VAL A 86 8.22 30.25 10.25
CA VAL A 86 7.76 31.63 10.05
C VAL A 86 6.71 32.02 11.10
N LEU A 87 5.75 31.14 11.37
CA LEU A 87 4.74 31.39 12.40
C LEU A 87 5.38 31.64 13.76
N ALA A 88 6.34 30.81 14.18
CA ALA A 88 7.05 30.98 15.44
C ALA A 88 7.79 32.34 15.51
N ILE A 89 8.47 32.76 14.42
CA ILE A 89 9.13 34.03 14.32
C ILE A 89 8.13 35.20 14.40
N LEU A 90 7.03 35.15 13.68
CA LEU A 90 6.02 36.23 13.67
C LEU A 90 5.29 36.34 15.02
N MET A 91 5.05 35.24 15.71
CA MET A 91 4.52 35.23 17.08
C MET A 91 5.54 35.78 18.08
N ALA A 92 6.80 35.35 18.02
CA ALA A 92 7.86 35.85 18.93
C ALA A 92 8.13 37.34 18.72
N SER A 93 7.94 37.88 17.50
CA SER A 93 8.03 39.31 17.19
C SER A 93 6.76 40.10 17.47
N LYS A 94 5.71 39.47 18.01
CA LYS A 94 4.40 40.07 18.31
C LYS A 94 3.67 40.63 17.08
N GLN A 95 3.99 40.17 15.87
CA GLN A 95 3.27 40.50 14.64
C GLN A 95 2.03 39.60 14.43
N LEU A 96 2.03 38.44 15.07
CA LEU A 96 0.89 37.56 15.24
C LEU A 96 0.69 37.28 16.73
N GLU A 97 -0.57 37.20 17.17
CA GLU A 97 -0.89 36.92 18.56
C GLU A 97 -0.71 35.42 18.88
N PRO A 98 0.16 35.04 19.84
CA PRO A 98 0.43 33.64 20.14
C PRO A 98 -0.80 32.88 20.63
N ALA A 99 -1.70 33.51 21.36
CA ALA A 99 -2.92 32.89 21.89
C ALA A 99 -3.81 32.31 20.79
N ARG A 100 -3.82 32.93 19.60
CA ARG A 100 -4.60 32.53 18.43
C ARG A 100 -4.16 31.17 17.88
N PHE A 101 -2.88 30.80 18.04
CA PHE A 101 -2.28 29.59 17.48
C PHE A 101 -2.02 28.49 18.53
N LYS A 102 -2.58 28.65 19.72
CA LYS A 102 -2.48 27.63 20.77
C LYS A 102 -3.17 26.34 20.35
N GLY A 103 -2.47 25.22 20.40
CA GLY A 103 -2.99 23.92 19.96
C GLY A 103 -3.02 23.73 18.43
N PHE A 104 -2.25 24.57 17.71
CA PHE A 104 -2.10 24.41 16.26
C PHE A 104 -0.88 23.58 15.93
N CYS A 105 -1.01 22.85 14.83
CA CYS A 105 0.05 22.17 14.14
C CYS A 105 0.11 22.69 12.70
N ALA A 106 1.28 23.19 12.28
CA ALA A 106 1.43 23.80 10.96
C ALA A 106 2.42 22.99 10.10
N MET A 107 2.12 22.88 8.79
CA MET A 107 3.00 22.25 7.82
C MET A 107 2.80 22.84 6.43
N GLY A 108 3.91 23.20 5.75
CA GLY A 108 3.86 23.73 4.39
C GLY A 108 5.19 24.32 3.94
N GLU A 109 5.47 24.25 2.66
CA GLU A 109 6.65 24.87 2.05
C GLU A 109 6.32 26.31 1.59
N LEU A 110 7.24 27.25 1.84
CA LEU A 110 7.04 28.63 1.41
C LEU A 110 7.72 28.90 0.06
N THR A 111 7.05 29.69 -0.77
CA THR A 111 7.71 30.35 -1.90
C THR A 111 8.38 31.66 -1.40
N LEU A 112 9.24 32.25 -2.22
CA LEU A 112 9.86 33.53 -1.93
C LEU A 112 8.83 34.68 -1.80
N THR A 113 7.66 34.52 -2.41
CA THR A 113 6.55 35.48 -2.37
C THR A 113 5.54 35.23 -1.24
N GLY A 114 5.84 34.25 -0.34
CA GLY A 114 4.99 33.95 0.82
C GLY A 114 3.78 33.06 0.54
N HIS A 115 3.64 32.51 -0.68
CA HIS A 115 2.63 31.46 -0.93
C HIS A 115 3.05 30.14 -0.29
N ILE A 116 2.05 29.37 0.15
CA ILE A 116 2.23 28.08 0.84
C ILE A 116 1.94 26.95 -0.14
N ARG A 117 2.92 26.06 -0.32
CA ARG A 117 2.83 24.90 -1.22
C ARG A 117 2.65 23.59 -0.44
N GLN A 118 1.99 22.65 -1.10
CA GLN A 118 1.89 21.28 -0.60
C GLN A 118 3.27 20.61 -0.50
N VAL A 119 3.40 19.72 0.48
CA VAL A 119 4.61 18.94 0.72
C VAL A 119 4.25 17.46 0.82
N PRO A 120 5.18 16.55 0.50
CA PRO A 120 4.99 15.13 0.73
C PRO A 120 4.63 14.85 2.19
N GLY A 121 3.64 13.96 2.41
CA GLY A 121 3.19 13.58 3.73
C GLY A 121 2.24 14.57 4.43
N LEU A 122 1.77 15.61 3.74
CA LEU A 122 0.83 16.57 4.31
C LEU A 122 -0.44 15.89 4.85
N PHE A 123 -0.97 14.91 4.10
CA PHE A 123 -2.15 14.15 4.51
C PHE A 123 -1.91 13.33 5.78
N ILE A 124 -0.77 12.66 5.91
CA ILE A 124 -0.41 11.91 7.12
C ILE A 124 -0.29 12.84 8.32
N ALA A 125 0.34 14.02 8.12
CA ALA A 125 0.46 15.01 9.17
C ALA A 125 -0.91 15.52 9.65
N ALA A 126 -1.84 15.73 8.72
CA ALA A 126 -3.21 16.12 9.03
C ALA A 126 -3.96 15.04 9.83
N VAL A 127 -3.83 13.76 9.40
CA VAL A 127 -4.41 12.62 10.14
C VAL A 127 -3.85 12.52 11.56
N ALA A 128 -2.54 12.69 11.73
CA ALA A 128 -1.92 12.69 13.06
C ALA A 128 -2.42 13.85 13.93
N CYS A 129 -2.54 15.04 13.36
CA CYS A 129 -3.10 16.20 14.08
C CYS A 129 -4.55 15.97 14.51
N GLN A 130 -5.35 15.32 13.65
CA GLN A 130 -6.72 14.92 14.02
C GLN A 130 -6.74 13.98 15.22
N GLN A 131 -5.89 12.96 15.21
CA GLN A 131 -5.78 11.99 16.31
C GLN A 131 -5.30 12.62 17.63
N GLU A 132 -4.43 13.63 17.53
CA GLU A 132 -3.92 14.39 18.69
C GLU A 132 -4.89 15.51 19.13
N GLY A 133 -5.99 15.74 18.44
CA GLY A 133 -6.95 16.81 18.74
C GLY A 133 -6.42 18.21 18.46
N LEU A 134 -5.39 18.35 17.60
CA LEU A 134 -4.79 19.62 17.20
C LEU A 134 -5.51 20.24 16.01
N THR A 135 -5.44 21.58 15.89
CA THR A 135 -5.88 22.30 14.70
C THR A 135 -4.77 22.29 13.66
N PHE A 136 -5.05 21.75 12.47
CA PHE A 136 -4.07 21.66 11.39
C PHE A 136 -4.11 22.90 10.49
N LEU A 137 -2.98 23.56 10.32
CA LEU A 137 -2.78 24.73 9.46
C LEU A 137 -1.82 24.37 8.32
N GLY A 138 -2.28 24.52 7.08
CA GLY A 138 -1.44 24.19 5.91
C GLY A 138 -2.10 24.58 4.59
N PRO A 139 -1.47 24.28 3.45
CA PRO A 139 -2.05 24.57 2.15
C PRO A 139 -3.33 23.75 1.93
N TYR A 140 -4.28 24.31 1.17
CA TYR A 140 -5.55 23.63 0.89
C TYR A 140 -5.29 22.29 0.16
N GLN A 141 -5.92 21.23 0.67
CA GLN A 141 -5.98 19.92 0.04
C GLN A 141 -7.38 19.33 0.24
N THR A 142 -8.04 19.00 -0.86
CA THR A 142 -9.42 18.51 -0.88
C THR A 142 -9.65 17.32 0.04
N ASP A 143 -8.70 16.39 0.09
CA ASP A 143 -8.84 15.14 0.85
C ASP A 143 -8.67 15.32 2.34
N ILE A 144 -7.88 16.31 2.77
CA ILE A 144 -7.80 16.70 4.18
C ILE A 144 -9.13 17.33 4.60
N ALA A 145 -9.70 18.19 3.74
CA ALA A 145 -11.00 18.79 3.98
C ALA A 145 -12.16 17.77 3.99
N ALA A 146 -11.97 16.62 3.34
CA ALA A 146 -12.93 15.52 3.27
C ALA A 146 -12.75 14.45 4.37
N LEU A 147 -11.75 14.59 5.26
CA LEU A 147 -11.54 13.67 6.38
C LEU A 147 -12.72 13.67 7.32
N PRO A 148 -13.38 12.54 7.59
CA PRO A 148 -14.50 12.47 8.52
C PRO A 148 -14.12 12.98 9.92
N GLY A 149 -14.92 13.87 10.49
CA GLY A 149 -14.69 14.39 11.83
C GLY A 149 -13.49 15.33 11.99
N PHE A 150 -12.86 15.76 10.89
CA PHE A 150 -11.74 16.71 10.93
C PHE A 150 -12.18 18.15 10.64
N GLU A 151 -12.96 18.73 11.53
CA GLU A 151 -13.43 20.11 11.43
C GLU A 151 -12.34 21.14 11.78
N ARG A 152 -11.20 20.70 12.32
CA ARG A 152 -10.08 21.54 12.75
C ARG A 152 -9.02 21.73 11.67
N TYR A 153 -9.41 21.78 10.41
CA TYR A 153 -8.51 22.09 9.31
C TYR A 153 -8.70 23.50 8.81
N LEU A 154 -7.64 24.29 8.89
CA LEU A 154 -7.60 25.69 8.46
C LEU A 154 -6.64 25.83 7.28
N PRO A 155 -7.12 25.80 6.04
CA PRO A 155 -6.30 26.00 4.87
C PRO A 155 -5.85 27.44 4.74
N VAL A 156 -4.58 27.62 4.34
CA VAL A 156 -3.99 28.92 4.03
C VAL A 156 -3.20 28.83 2.74
N ALA A 157 -3.42 29.77 1.83
CA ALA A 157 -2.72 29.83 0.56
C ALA A 157 -1.46 30.72 0.64
N SER A 158 -1.45 31.69 1.56
CA SER A 158 -0.32 32.62 1.72
C SER A 158 -0.17 33.13 3.14
N LEU A 159 1.00 33.65 3.48
CA LEU A 159 1.26 34.28 4.77
C LEU A 159 0.40 35.53 4.99
N GLN A 160 -0.06 36.21 3.92
CA GLN A 160 -0.91 37.39 4.03
C GLN A 160 -2.26 37.06 4.69
N GLU A 161 -2.80 35.86 4.43
CA GLU A 161 -4.07 35.41 5.01
C GLU A 161 -4.03 35.28 6.55
N LEU A 162 -2.84 35.14 7.12
CA LEU A 162 -2.66 35.07 8.58
C LEU A 162 -3.03 36.39 9.28
N LYS A 163 -3.13 37.52 8.55
CA LYS A 163 -3.56 38.81 9.10
C LYS A 163 -5.07 38.87 9.34
N SER A 164 -5.84 38.05 8.63
CA SER A 164 -7.29 37.95 8.75
C SER A 164 -7.72 36.76 9.61
N GLU A 165 -9.00 36.67 9.89
CA GLU A 165 -9.58 35.51 10.54
C GLU A 165 -9.44 34.28 9.65
N LEU A 166 -8.86 33.21 10.18
CA LEU A 166 -8.69 31.95 9.46
C LEU A 166 -10.04 31.24 9.35
N LYS A 167 -10.38 30.81 8.14
CA LYS A 167 -11.63 30.13 7.85
C LYS A 167 -11.42 28.64 7.74
N GLN A 168 -12.38 27.88 8.23
CA GLN A 168 -12.38 26.43 8.02
C GLN A 168 -12.43 26.09 6.52
N ALA A 169 -11.87 24.95 6.18
CA ALA A 169 -11.98 24.45 4.81
C ALA A 169 -13.48 24.32 4.43
N PRO A 170 -13.87 24.77 3.24
CA PRO A 170 -15.21 24.48 2.76
C PRO A 170 -15.38 22.96 2.73
N ALA A 171 -16.53 22.48 3.23
CA ALA A 171 -16.85 21.06 3.13
C ALA A 171 -16.71 20.62 1.66
N SER A 172 -15.85 19.63 1.42
CA SER A 172 -15.68 19.12 0.07
C SER A 172 -17.02 18.59 -0.41
N PRO A 173 -17.55 19.02 -1.57
CA PRO A 173 -18.75 18.41 -2.10
C PRO A 173 -18.49 16.92 -2.23
N LYS A 174 -19.38 16.08 -1.68
CA LYS A 174 -19.39 14.65 -1.96
C LYS A 174 -19.63 14.50 -3.45
N ALA A 175 -18.56 14.51 -4.24
CA ALA A 175 -18.67 14.20 -5.66
C ALA A 175 -19.33 12.82 -5.77
N PRO A 176 -20.31 12.65 -6.66
CA PRO A 176 -20.85 11.34 -6.92
C PRO A 176 -19.68 10.41 -7.23
N VAL A 177 -19.58 9.33 -6.48
CA VAL A 177 -18.61 8.27 -6.81
C VAL A 177 -19.10 7.69 -8.12
N GLU A 178 -18.56 8.16 -9.24
CA GLU A 178 -18.75 7.45 -10.48
C GLU A 178 -18.18 6.05 -10.27
N PRO A 179 -18.99 4.99 -10.43
CA PRO A 179 -18.46 3.65 -10.35
C PRO A 179 -17.34 3.59 -11.39
N ALA A 180 -16.12 3.32 -10.91
CA ALA A 180 -15.00 3.13 -11.81
C ALA A 180 -15.44 2.19 -12.92
N ASP A 181 -15.10 2.50 -14.15
CA ASP A 181 -15.36 1.62 -15.29
C ASP A 181 -14.60 0.29 -15.10
N THR A 182 -15.23 -0.61 -14.32
CA THR A 182 -14.74 -1.96 -14.05
C THR A 182 -15.16 -2.92 -15.16
N ARG A 183 -15.88 -2.42 -16.18
CA ARG A 183 -16.40 -3.26 -17.27
C ARG A 183 -15.30 -3.98 -18.04
N HIS A 184 -14.07 -3.48 -18.03
CA HIS A 184 -12.95 -4.09 -18.74
C HIS A 184 -12.21 -5.19 -17.96
N LEU A 185 -12.62 -5.52 -16.73
CA LEU A 185 -11.92 -6.49 -15.88
C LEU A 185 -12.85 -7.61 -15.37
N MET A 186 -13.87 -7.98 -16.13
CA MET A 186 -14.79 -9.05 -15.76
C MET A 186 -14.22 -10.44 -16.08
N LEU A 187 -14.62 -11.46 -15.32
CA LEU A 187 -14.28 -12.86 -15.64
C LEU A 187 -14.92 -13.34 -16.94
N ASP A 188 -16.05 -12.75 -17.31
CA ASP A 188 -16.78 -13.07 -18.54
C ASP A 188 -15.96 -12.78 -19.80
N ASP A 189 -14.99 -11.87 -19.75
CA ASP A 189 -14.08 -11.57 -20.86
C ASP A 189 -12.99 -12.65 -21.05
N VAL A 190 -12.84 -13.56 -20.08
CA VAL A 190 -11.86 -14.63 -20.14
C VAL A 190 -12.53 -15.89 -20.70
N LEU A 191 -12.15 -16.28 -21.88
CA LEU A 191 -12.69 -17.49 -22.52
C LEU A 191 -12.13 -18.75 -21.86
N GLY A 192 -13.00 -19.70 -21.52
CA GLY A 192 -12.61 -20.96 -20.87
C GLY A 192 -11.95 -20.76 -19.51
N GLN A 193 -10.80 -21.40 -19.28
CA GLN A 193 -9.95 -21.25 -18.09
C GLN A 193 -10.70 -21.48 -16.75
N THR A 194 -11.58 -22.50 -16.70
CA THR A 194 -12.44 -22.76 -15.54
C THR A 194 -11.66 -22.94 -14.23
N LEU A 195 -10.55 -23.71 -14.26
CA LEU A 195 -9.70 -23.92 -13.09
C LEU A 195 -9.06 -22.60 -12.62
N ALA A 196 -8.58 -21.77 -13.56
CA ALA A 196 -7.99 -20.48 -13.24
C ALA A 196 -9.04 -19.53 -12.64
N LYS A 197 -10.23 -19.43 -13.20
CA LYS A 197 -11.33 -18.62 -12.64
C LYS A 197 -11.74 -19.09 -11.23
N ARG A 198 -11.82 -20.41 -11.01
CA ARG A 198 -12.08 -20.99 -9.68
C ARG A 198 -10.98 -20.63 -8.71
N SER A 199 -9.71 -20.74 -9.13
CA SER A 199 -8.55 -20.38 -8.27
C SER A 199 -8.54 -18.89 -7.91
N LEU A 200 -8.94 -17.99 -8.83
CA LEU A 200 -9.09 -16.56 -8.52
C LEU A 200 -10.18 -16.32 -7.47
N THR A 201 -11.31 -17.04 -7.55
CA THR A 201 -12.38 -16.97 -6.56
C THR A 201 -11.89 -17.40 -5.18
N VAL A 202 -11.21 -18.55 -5.09
CA VAL A 202 -10.62 -19.07 -3.84
C VAL A 202 -9.55 -18.10 -3.31
N ALA A 203 -8.67 -17.60 -4.19
CA ALA A 203 -7.65 -16.62 -3.85
C ALA A 203 -8.26 -15.33 -3.27
N ALA A 204 -9.36 -14.86 -3.85
CA ALA A 204 -10.04 -13.64 -3.42
C ALA A 204 -10.74 -13.80 -2.04
N VAL A 205 -11.26 -14.99 -1.70
CA VAL A 205 -11.89 -15.27 -0.40
C VAL A 205 -10.83 -15.45 0.69
N GLY A 206 -9.84 -16.30 0.43
CA GLY A 206 -8.82 -16.68 1.42
C GLY A 206 -7.69 -15.68 1.58
N GLY A 207 -7.46 -14.81 0.58
CA GLY A 207 -6.25 -13.97 0.50
C GLY A 207 -5.02 -14.78 0.09
N HIS A 208 -5.21 -15.88 -0.67
CA HIS A 208 -4.14 -16.81 -1.05
C HIS A 208 -3.24 -16.24 -2.14
N HIS A 209 -1.94 -16.46 -2.00
CA HIS A 209 -0.98 -16.21 -3.07
C HIS A 209 -1.12 -17.24 -4.18
N LEU A 210 -0.96 -16.81 -5.43
CA LEU A 210 -1.21 -17.62 -6.62
C LEU A 210 -0.02 -17.66 -7.57
N LEU A 211 0.38 -18.84 -8.02
CA LEU A 211 1.29 -19.05 -9.13
C LEU A 211 0.55 -19.67 -10.31
N MET A 212 0.66 -19.04 -11.46
CA MET A 212 0.12 -19.52 -12.73
C MET A 212 1.26 -19.98 -13.63
N VAL A 213 1.24 -21.26 -14.05
CA VAL A 213 2.21 -21.84 -14.98
C VAL A 213 1.53 -22.13 -16.29
N GLY A 214 2.03 -21.61 -17.41
CA GLY A 214 1.40 -21.85 -18.72
C GLY A 214 2.20 -21.23 -19.87
N PRO A 215 1.90 -21.63 -21.11
CA PRO A 215 2.60 -21.13 -22.30
C PRO A 215 2.42 -19.64 -22.50
N PRO A 216 3.27 -18.98 -23.29
CA PRO A 216 3.06 -17.60 -23.71
C PRO A 216 1.67 -17.41 -24.36
N GLY A 217 1.01 -16.28 -24.08
CA GLY A 217 -0.32 -16.01 -24.64
C GLY A 217 -1.49 -16.76 -24.01
N SER A 218 -1.29 -17.51 -22.89
CA SER A 218 -2.39 -18.20 -22.19
C SER A 218 -3.28 -17.30 -21.32
N GLY A 219 -3.06 -15.99 -21.29
CA GLY A 219 -3.89 -15.03 -20.55
C GLY A 219 -3.54 -14.84 -19.08
N LYS A 220 -2.36 -15.24 -18.63
CA LYS A 220 -1.93 -15.14 -17.21
C LYS A 220 -2.02 -13.72 -16.67
N THR A 221 -1.51 -12.73 -17.38
CA THR A 221 -1.59 -11.30 -17.00
C THR A 221 -3.03 -10.82 -16.93
N MET A 222 -3.83 -11.22 -17.93
CA MET A 222 -5.27 -10.93 -17.97
C MET A 222 -6.01 -11.48 -16.74
N LEU A 223 -5.72 -12.72 -16.34
CA LEU A 223 -6.28 -13.36 -15.14
C LEU A 223 -5.82 -12.63 -13.85
N ALA A 224 -4.54 -12.27 -13.76
CA ALA A 224 -3.99 -11.57 -12.60
C ALA A 224 -4.69 -10.22 -12.35
N GLN A 225 -4.93 -9.44 -13.41
CA GLN A 225 -5.62 -8.15 -13.32
C GLN A 225 -7.05 -8.28 -12.77
N ARG A 226 -7.75 -9.37 -13.11
CA ARG A 226 -9.13 -9.59 -12.64
C ARG A 226 -9.22 -9.91 -11.16
N LEU A 227 -8.15 -10.43 -10.55
CA LEU A 227 -8.14 -10.70 -9.11
C LEU A 227 -8.38 -9.42 -8.28
N ALA A 228 -7.77 -8.29 -8.66
CA ALA A 228 -7.96 -7.03 -7.95
C ALA A 228 -9.44 -6.60 -7.92
N GLY A 229 -10.18 -6.83 -9.02
CA GLY A 229 -11.63 -6.58 -9.12
C GLY A 229 -12.50 -7.54 -8.31
N LEU A 230 -12.00 -8.74 -8.01
CA LEU A 230 -12.68 -9.74 -7.19
C LEU A 230 -12.43 -9.57 -5.68
N MET A 231 -11.41 -8.82 -5.30
CA MET A 231 -11.13 -8.58 -3.87
C MET A 231 -12.25 -7.74 -3.23
N ALA A 232 -12.41 -7.87 -1.89
CA ALA A 232 -13.39 -7.06 -1.16
C ALA A 232 -13.19 -5.56 -1.40
N PRO A 233 -14.24 -4.75 -1.43
CA PRO A 233 -14.10 -3.30 -1.38
C PRO A 233 -13.24 -2.90 -0.18
N LEU A 234 -12.47 -1.82 -0.34
CA LEU A 234 -11.68 -1.26 0.76
C LEU A 234 -12.62 -0.70 1.83
N THR A 235 -12.32 -1.00 3.09
CA THR A 235 -12.96 -0.32 4.22
C THR A 235 -12.42 1.11 4.33
N GLU A 236 -13.11 1.98 5.06
CA GLU A 236 -12.67 3.35 5.27
C GLU A 236 -11.27 3.44 5.91
N PRO A 237 -10.94 2.68 6.98
CA PRO A 237 -9.58 2.63 7.52
C PRO A 237 -8.54 2.19 6.50
N GLN A 238 -8.86 1.22 5.64
CA GLN A 238 -7.95 0.75 4.59
C GLN A 238 -7.70 1.81 3.51
N ARG A 239 -8.74 2.58 3.12
CA ARG A 239 -8.56 3.71 2.20
C ARG A 239 -7.66 4.78 2.81
N LEU A 240 -7.86 5.08 4.09
CA LEU A 240 -7.03 6.02 4.82
C LEU A 240 -5.56 5.57 4.84
N GLU A 241 -5.30 4.30 5.10
CA GLU A 241 -3.94 3.73 5.09
C GLU A 241 -3.29 3.84 3.70
N LEU A 242 -4.01 3.52 2.63
CA LEU A 242 -3.51 3.71 1.25
C LEU A 242 -3.29 5.18 0.91
N ALA A 243 -4.16 6.08 1.36
CA ALA A 243 -3.97 7.52 1.20
C ALA A 243 -2.66 7.99 1.85
N CYS A 244 -2.36 7.48 3.04
CA CYS A 244 -1.11 7.74 3.72
C CYS A 244 0.10 7.27 2.89
N VAL A 245 0.06 6.06 2.31
CA VAL A 245 1.12 5.55 1.42
C VAL A 245 1.34 6.51 0.24
N GLN A 246 0.27 6.94 -0.43
CA GLN A 246 0.34 7.84 -1.57
C GLN A 246 0.88 9.23 -1.18
N SER A 247 0.48 9.73 -0.01
CA SER A 247 0.92 11.02 0.51
C SER A 247 2.44 11.09 0.75
N VAL A 248 3.07 10.00 1.21
CA VAL A 248 4.55 9.94 1.38
C VAL A 248 5.28 10.14 0.05
N LEU A 249 4.67 9.72 -1.05
CA LEU A 249 5.22 9.90 -2.40
C LEU A 249 4.93 11.29 -2.99
N GLY A 250 4.20 12.14 -2.28
CA GLY A 250 3.82 13.47 -2.72
C GLY A 250 2.55 13.52 -3.57
N PHE A 251 1.82 12.41 -3.68
CA PHE A 251 0.50 12.42 -4.30
C PHE A 251 -0.52 13.03 -3.33
N ALA A 252 -1.52 13.72 -3.88
CA ALA A 252 -2.69 14.19 -3.13
C ALA A 252 -3.84 13.19 -3.36
N PRO A 253 -4.00 12.20 -2.46
CA PRO A 253 -4.98 11.14 -2.67
C PRO A 253 -6.39 11.67 -2.44
N ARG A 254 -7.34 11.26 -3.27
CA ARG A 254 -8.76 11.44 -2.99
C ARG A 254 -9.31 10.15 -2.40
N LEU A 255 -9.72 10.15 -1.14
CA LEU A 255 -10.17 8.96 -0.40
C LEU A 255 -11.24 8.16 -1.17
N GLN A 256 -12.15 8.86 -1.82
CA GLN A 256 -13.23 8.26 -2.62
C GLN A 256 -12.71 7.54 -3.89
N ASP A 257 -11.58 7.99 -4.45
CA ASP A 257 -11.01 7.46 -5.69
C ASP A 257 -10.01 6.33 -5.42
N ILE A 258 -9.68 6.07 -4.15
CA ILE A 258 -8.72 5.05 -3.77
C ILE A 258 -9.32 3.66 -4.00
N LYS A 259 -8.68 2.92 -4.91
CA LYS A 259 -8.98 1.53 -5.25
C LYS A 259 -7.86 0.62 -4.77
N ARG A 260 -8.15 -0.69 -4.74
CA ARG A 260 -7.12 -1.68 -4.51
C ARG A 260 -6.05 -1.58 -5.59
N PRO A 261 -4.77 -1.41 -5.21
CA PRO A 261 -3.70 -1.31 -6.18
C PRO A 261 -3.46 -2.65 -6.89
N PHE A 262 -3.20 -2.58 -8.18
CA PHE A 262 -2.59 -3.65 -8.96
C PHE A 262 -1.24 -3.16 -9.43
N ARG A 263 -0.16 -3.78 -8.94
CA ARG A 263 1.21 -3.40 -9.27
C ARG A 263 1.88 -4.50 -10.04
N GLU A 264 2.15 -4.24 -11.31
CA GLU A 264 2.89 -5.13 -12.19
C GLU A 264 4.38 -4.77 -12.11
N VAL A 265 5.20 -5.73 -11.77
CA VAL A 265 6.64 -5.55 -11.59
C VAL A 265 7.37 -6.29 -12.70
N HIS A 266 8.19 -5.57 -13.44
CA HIS A 266 9.00 -6.12 -14.52
C HIS A 266 10.27 -6.78 -13.97
N GLN A 267 10.76 -7.83 -14.65
CA GLN A 267 11.97 -8.58 -14.25
C GLN A 267 13.24 -7.72 -14.14
N SER A 268 13.32 -6.59 -14.87
CA SER A 268 14.43 -5.62 -14.79
C SER A 268 14.38 -4.71 -13.56
N THR A 269 13.35 -4.85 -12.71
CA THR A 269 13.19 -4.01 -11.52
C THR A 269 14.32 -4.24 -10.53
N SER A 270 14.98 -3.15 -10.13
CA SER A 270 16.06 -3.22 -9.15
C SER A 270 15.53 -3.53 -7.74
N LYS A 271 16.41 -4.07 -6.88
CA LYS A 271 16.10 -4.28 -5.46
C LYS A 271 15.54 -3.00 -4.80
N ALA A 272 16.15 -1.84 -5.07
CA ALA A 272 15.72 -0.57 -4.50
C ALA A 272 14.35 -0.11 -5.02
N ALA A 273 14.03 -0.36 -6.28
CA ALA A 273 12.70 -0.07 -6.82
C ALA A 273 11.62 -0.99 -6.23
N LEU A 274 11.96 -2.27 -5.98
CA LEU A 274 11.02 -3.22 -5.43
C LEU A 274 10.68 -2.94 -3.95
N ILE A 275 11.68 -2.80 -3.09
CA ILE A 275 11.49 -2.67 -1.62
C ILE A 275 11.45 -1.22 -1.15
N GLY A 276 11.98 -0.31 -1.95
CA GLY A 276 12.20 1.06 -1.56
C GLY A 276 13.66 1.36 -1.21
N GLY A 277 13.97 2.64 -1.08
CA GLY A 277 15.32 3.12 -0.78
C GLY A 277 15.46 4.60 -0.98
N GLY A 278 16.71 5.07 -1.06
CA GLY A 278 17.04 6.49 -1.17
C GLY A 278 17.37 7.14 0.17
N SER A 279 17.64 8.45 0.13
CA SER A 279 17.86 9.31 1.29
C SER A 279 17.13 10.64 1.05
N PRO A 280 15.96 10.87 1.71
CA PRO A 280 15.23 9.98 2.64
C PRO A 280 14.71 8.68 1.99
N PRO A 281 14.45 7.64 2.78
CA PRO A 281 13.88 6.38 2.28
C PRO A 281 12.49 6.60 1.68
N LYS A 282 12.28 6.11 0.45
CA LYS A 282 10.98 6.12 -0.24
C LYS A 282 10.44 4.70 -0.36
N PRO A 283 9.11 4.50 -0.30
CA PRO A 283 8.51 3.21 -0.50
C PRO A 283 8.72 2.68 -1.92
N GLY A 284 8.86 1.35 -2.07
CA GLY A 284 8.96 0.65 -3.35
C GLY A 284 7.65 0.01 -3.78
N GLU A 285 7.71 -0.76 -4.90
CA GLU A 285 6.55 -1.42 -5.52
C GLU A 285 5.78 -2.34 -4.55
N ILE A 286 6.47 -3.01 -3.63
CA ILE A 286 5.84 -3.87 -2.62
C ILE A 286 4.90 -3.05 -1.70
N THR A 287 5.35 -1.88 -1.25
CA THR A 287 4.51 -0.97 -0.44
C THR A 287 3.38 -0.37 -1.27
N LEU A 288 3.65 -0.05 -2.55
CA LEU A 288 2.63 0.45 -3.46
C LEU A 288 1.54 -0.59 -3.78
N ALA A 289 1.86 -1.89 -3.62
CA ALA A 289 0.90 -2.99 -3.76
C ALA A 289 0.10 -3.26 -2.46
N HIS A 290 0.38 -2.54 -1.38
CA HIS A 290 -0.28 -2.77 -0.08
C HIS A 290 -1.81 -2.80 -0.21
N LEU A 291 -2.46 -3.75 0.48
CA LEU A 291 -3.91 -4.03 0.41
C LEU A 291 -4.44 -4.36 -1.00
N GLY A 292 -3.57 -4.65 -1.95
CA GLY A 292 -3.89 -4.98 -3.32
C GLY A 292 -3.14 -6.20 -3.84
N VAL A 293 -2.79 -6.18 -5.11
CA VAL A 293 -2.12 -7.27 -5.83
C VAL A 293 -0.74 -6.82 -6.28
N LEU A 294 0.28 -7.61 -5.94
CA LEU A 294 1.62 -7.54 -6.53
C LEU A 294 1.72 -8.64 -7.59
N PHE A 295 1.82 -8.26 -8.85
CA PHE A 295 1.96 -9.20 -9.96
C PHE A 295 3.41 -9.26 -10.45
N LEU A 296 3.96 -10.47 -10.46
CA LEU A 296 5.29 -10.77 -11.01
C LEU A 296 5.11 -11.61 -12.27
N ASP A 297 5.24 -10.98 -13.43
CA ASP A 297 5.28 -11.74 -14.67
C ASP A 297 6.66 -12.34 -14.87
N GLU A 298 6.71 -13.54 -15.46
CA GLU A 298 7.95 -14.28 -15.71
C GLU A 298 8.85 -14.41 -14.44
N ILE A 299 8.25 -14.82 -13.30
CA ILE A 299 8.92 -14.87 -12.00
C ILE A 299 10.27 -15.62 -12.04
N ALA A 300 10.43 -16.60 -12.93
CA ALA A 300 11.68 -17.36 -13.10
C ALA A 300 12.83 -16.53 -13.71
N GLU A 301 12.54 -15.36 -14.28
CA GLU A 301 13.57 -14.47 -14.86
C GLU A 301 14.07 -13.41 -13.86
N PHE A 302 13.42 -13.28 -12.72
CA PHE A 302 13.90 -12.39 -11.65
C PHE A 302 15.17 -12.94 -10.99
N SER A 303 16.08 -12.05 -10.61
CA SER A 303 17.25 -12.46 -9.85
C SER A 303 16.87 -13.01 -8.46
N ALA A 304 17.62 -14.00 -7.97
CA ALA A 304 17.41 -14.57 -6.64
C ALA A 304 17.49 -13.50 -5.52
N GLN A 305 18.31 -12.45 -5.71
CA GLN A 305 18.43 -11.35 -4.77
C GLN A 305 17.13 -10.55 -4.65
N VAL A 306 16.45 -10.29 -5.77
CA VAL A 306 15.16 -9.58 -5.81
C VAL A 306 14.06 -10.44 -5.18
N LEU A 307 13.95 -11.72 -5.59
CA LEU A 307 12.95 -12.64 -5.07
C LEU A 307 13.08 -12.85 -3.54
N ASN A 308 14.31 -12.93 -3.02
CA ASN A 308 14.52 -13.09 -1.58
C ASN A 308 13.99 -11.90 -0.74
N GLN A 309 13.82 -10.71 -1.34
CA GLN A 309 13.23 -9.57 -0.63
C GLN A 309 11.74 -9.74 -0.34
N LEU A 310 11.06 -10.61 -1.07
CA LEU A 310 9.64 -10.90 -0.86
C LEU A 310 9.37 -11.73 0.41
N ARG A 311 10.39 -12.40 0.96
CA ARG A 311 10.21 -13.33 2.10
C ARG A 311 9.61 -12.64 3.32
N GLN A 312 10.20 -11.51 3.74
CA GLN A 312 9.73 -10.78 4.90
C GLN A 312 8.30 -10.23 4.71
N PRO A 313 7.99 -9.49 3.63
CA PRO A 313 6.66 -8.94 3.46
C PRO A 313 5.57 -10.02 3.29
N LEU A 314 5.87 -11.16 2.67
CA LEU A 314 4.93 -12.28 2.55
C LEU A 314 4.61 -12.97 3.88
N GLU A 315 5.48 -12.86 4.88
CA GLU A 315 5.26 -13.44 6.21
C GLU A 315 4.70 -12.42 7.21
N GLN A 316 5.20 -11.19 7.15
CA GLN A 316 4.97 -10.19 8.20
C GLN A 316 4.01 -9.07 7.77
N GLY A 317 3.76 -8.91 6.46
CA GLY A 317 2.91 -7.83 5.94
C GLY A 317 3.54 -6.44 6.02
N PHE A 318 4.86 -6.33 6.26
CA PHE A 318 5.59 -5.07 6.27
C PHE A 318 7.05 -5.24 5.81
N ILE A 319 7.69 -4.12 5.49
CA ILE A 319 9.11 -4.03 5.15
C ILE A 319 9.80 -3.09 6.13
N ASP A 320 10.93 -3.50 6.69
CA ASP A 320 11.85 -2.65 7.45
C ASP A 320 13.00 -2.19 6.56
N LEU A 321 13.08 -0.90 6.29
CA LEU A 321 14.22 -0.27 5.62
C LEU A 321 15.16 0.32 6.68
N SER A 322 16.34 -0.30 6.83
CA SER A 322 17.37 0.21 7.73
C SER A 322 18.45 0.95 6.92
N ARG A 323 18.75 2.18 7.28
CA ARG A 323 19.87 3.00 6.79
C ARG A 323 20.61 3.56 8.00
N ALA A 324 21.87 3.99 7.82
CA ALA A 324 22.84 4.32 8.87
C ALA A 324 22.27 4.99 10.15
N HIS A 325 21.25 5.82 10.02
CA HIS A 325 20.63 6.53 11.16
C HIS A 325 19.10 6.40 11.24
N HIS A 326 18.45 5.65 10.31
CA HIS A 326 17.00 5.57 10.25
C HIS A 326 16.51 4.16 9.97
N ARG A 327 15.61 3.68 10.82
CA ARG A 327 14.82 2.49 10.58
C ARG A 327 13.39 2.90 10.28
N THR A 328 12.95 2.63 9.05
CA THR A 328 11.63 3.00 8.58
C THR A 328 10.84 1.75 8.25
N ARG A 329 9.62 1.65 8.78
CA ARG A 329 8.70 0.56 8.47
C ARG A 329 7.64 1.02 7.51
N TYR A 330 7.44 0.25 6.42
CA TYR A 330 6.39 0.44 5.45
C TYR A 330 5.44 -0.75 5.43
N PRO A 331 4.11 -0.53 5.33
CA PRO A 331 3.15 -1.61 5.19
C PRO A 331 3.33 -2.31 3.85
N ALA A 332 3.11 -3.63 3.83
CA ALA A 332 3.33 -4.48 2.67
C ALA A 332 2.42 -5.72 2.69
N ALA A 333 1.19 -5.57 3.17
CA ALA A 333 0.18 -6.64 3.15
C ALA A 333 -0.47 -6.67 1.77
N PHE A 334 0.09 -7.42 0.84
CA PHE A 334 -0.40 -7.59 -0.53
C PHE A 334 -0.67 -9.06 -0.83
N GLN A 335 -1.45 -9.31 -1.86
CA GLN A 335 -1.63 -10.65 -2.42
C GLN A 335 -0.67 -10.84 -3.59
N LEU A 336 0.23 -11.82 -3.49
CA LEU A 336 1.16 -12.14 -4.57
C LEU A 336 0.46 -12.95 -5.64
N VAL A 337 0.53 -12.49 -6.88
CA VAL A 337 0.23 -13.29 -8.06
C VAL A 337 1.49 -13.37 -8.89
N ALA A 338 1.92 -14.58 -9.22
CA ALA A 338 3.08 -14.81 -10.04
C ALA A 338 2.70 -15.60 -11.29
N ALA A 339 3.35 -15.29 -12.39
CA ALA A 339 3.23 -16.04 -13.63
C ALA A 339 4.60 -16.57 -14.08
N MET A 340 4.64 -17.78 -14.63
CA MET A 340 5.83 -18.31 -15.26
C MET A 340 5.50 -19.20 -16.44
N ASN A 341 6.46 -19.36 -17.33
CA ASN A 341 6.38 -20.35 -18.39
C ASN A 341 6.74 -21.74 -17.85
N PRO A 342 6.28 -22.85 -18.46
CA PRO A 342 6.57 -24.19 -17.99
C PRO A 342 8.02 -24.61 -18.21
N CYS A 343 8.72 -23.95 -19.14
CA CYS A 343 10.12 -24.20 -19.51
C CYS A 343 10.73 -22.95 -20.19
N PRO A 344 12.04 -22.88 -20.46
CA PRO A 344 12.67 -21.73 -21.13
C PRO A 344 12.08 -21.39 -22.50
N CYS A 345 11.69 -22.36 -23.34
CA CYS A 345 11.04 -22.09 -24.61
C CYS A 345 9.53 -21.77 -24.50
N GLY A 346 8.92 -22.04 -23.33
CA GLY A 346 7.53 -21.76 -23.01
C GLY A 346 6.51 -22.81 -23.45
N TRP A 347 6.90 -23.86 -24.19
CA TRP A 347 5.96 -24.75 -24.88
C TRP A 347 5.78 -26.14 -24.26
N LEU A 348 6.44 -26.44 -23.14
CA LEU A 348 6.30 -27.74 -22.48
C LEU A 348 4.84 -27.97 -22.07
N GLY A 349 4.25 -29.09 -22.49
CA GLY A 349 2.84 -29.42 -22.22
C GLY A 349 1.82 -28.64 -23.04
N SER A 350 2.22 -27.93 -24.10
CA SER A 350 1.34 -27.27 -25.05
C SER A 350 1.25 -28.01 -26.39
N ALA A 351 0.34 -27.59 -27.27
CA ALA A 351 0.22 -28.16 -28.61
C ALA A 351 1.48 -27.95 -29.48
N LYS A 352 2.27 -26.90 -29.18
CA LYS A 352 3.54 -26.66 -29.87
C LYS A 352 4.65 -27.50 -29.23
N PRO A 353 5.52 -28.17 -30.00
CA PRO A 353 6.56 -29.03 -29.45
C PRO A 353 7.61 -28.23 -28.65
N CYS A 354 7.96 -28.74 -27.49
CA CYS A 354 9.03 -28.21 -26.65
C CYS A 354 10.41 -28.68 -27.13
N SER A 355 11.37 -27.77 -27.24
CA SER A 355 12.76 -28.06 -27.65
C SER A 355 13.72 -28.14 -26.46
N CYS A 356 13.28 -28.01 -25.22
CA CYS A 356 14.12 -27.97 -24.04
C CYS A 356 14.50 -29.38 -23.56
N ALA A 357 15.77 -29.57 -23.23
CA ALA A 357 16.21 -30.78 -22.52
C ALA A 357 15.64 -30.80 -21.09
N ALA A 358 15.41 -32.01 -20.55
CA ALA A 358 14.83 -32.18 -19.20
C ALA A 358 15.63 -31.44 -18.11
N GLU A 359 16.95 -31.43 -18.21
CA GLU A 359 17.83 -30.71 -17.28
C GLU A 359 17.68 -29.19 -17.35
N GLN A 360 17.44 -28.64 -18.56
CA GLN A 360 17.17 -27.20 -18.74
C GLN A 360 15.84 -26.82 -18.08
N VAL A 361 14.80 -27.64 -18.22
CA VAL A 361 13.49 -27.44 -17.59
C VAL A 361 13.64 -27.44 -16.06
N LYS A 362 14.39 -28.44 -15.53
CA LYS A 362 14.64 -28.54 -14.10
C LYS A 362 15.37 -27.32 -13.56
N ARG A 363 16.45 -26.87 -14.20
CA ARG A 363 17.19 -25.66 -13.82
C ARG A 363 16.32 -24.40 -13.90
N TYR A 364 15.48 -24.29 -14.92
CA TYR A 364 14.57 -23.16 -15.07
C TYR A 364 13.57 -23.08 -13.91
N ARG A 365 12.93 -24.18 -13.57
CA ARG A 365 11.98 -24.23 -12.45
C ARG A 365 12.67 -23.97 -11.10
N GLN A 366 13.91 -24.39 -10.92
CA GLN A 366 14.70 -24.17 -9.70
C GLN A 366 15.12 -22.70 -9.49
N ARG A 367 15.01 -21.82 -10.52
CA ARG A 367 15.26 -20.38 -10.35
C ARG A 367 14.29 -19.75 -9.35
N VAL A 368 13.05 -20.23 -9.31
CA VAL A 368 12.11 -19.84 -8.26
C VAL A 368 12.43 -20.66 -7.02
N SER A 369 12.99 -20.01 -6.01
CA SER A 369 13.46 -20.69 -4.80
C SER A 369 12.33 -21.38 -4.04
N GLY A 370 12.62 -22.60 -3.50
CA GLY A 370 11.68 -23.35 -2.66
C GLY A 370 11.01 -22.49 -1.57
N PRO A 371 11.76 -21.67 -0.81
CA PRO A 371 11.17 -20.80 0.20
C PRO A 371 10.11 -19.80 -0.28
N ILE A 372 10.11 -19.38 -1.55
CA ILE A 372 9.05 -18.55 -2.12
C ILE A 372 7.86 -19.41 -2.52
N LEU A 373 8.12 -20.54 -3.21
CA LEU A 373 7.09 -21.50 -3.57
C LEU A 373 6.34 -22.01 -2.33
N ASP A 374 7.07 -22.20 -1.23
CA ASP A 374 6.47 -22.53 0.07
C ASP A 374 5.52 -21.46 0.63
N ARG A 375 5.55 -20.25 0.13
CA ARG A 375 4.65 -19.15 0.54
C ARG A 375 3.47 -18.96 -0.41
N ILE A 376 3.48 -19.64 -1.54
CA ILE A 376 2.39 -19.62 -2.52
C ILE A 376 1.43 -20.76 -2.22
N ASP A 377 0.19 -20.45 -1.92
CA ASP A 377 -0.82 -21.44 -1.53
C ASP A 377 -1.40 -22.16 -2.74
N LEU A 378 -1.69 -21.42 -3.81
CA LEU A 378 -2.29 -21.94 -5.03
C LEU A 378 -1.27 -21.97 -6.17
N GLN A 379 -1.17 -23.10 -6.85
CA GLN A 379 -0.27 -23.30 -8.00
C GLN A 379 -1.05 -24.04 -9.08
N ILE A 380 -1.33 -23.35 -10.18
CA ILE A 380 -2.18 -23.90 -11.25
C ILE A 380 -1.52 -23.87 -12.61
N SER A 381 -1.89 -24.83 -13.43
CA SER A 381 -1.61 -24.79 -14.87
C SER A 381 -2.67 -24.00 -15.61
N VAL A 382 -2.23 -23.07 -16.46
CA VAL A 382 -3.07 -22.30 -17.37
C VAL A 382 -2.80 -22.77 -18.79
N SER A 383 -3.76 -23.45 -19.41
CA SER A 383 -3.60 -23.98 -20.78
C SER A 383 -3.67 -22.87 -21.82
N GLY A 384 -3.10 -23.10 -22.99
CA GLY A 384 -3.35 -22.24 -24.15
C GLY A 384 -4.84 -22.24 -24.55
N LEU A 385 -5.33 -21.13 -25.07
CA LEU A 385 -6.69 -21.07 -25.62
C LEU A 385 -6.79 -21.93 -26.88
N GLU A 386 -7.82 -22.76 -26.93
CA GLU A 386 -8.15 -23.48 -28.15
C GLU A 386 -8.64 -22.51 -29.24
N PRO A 387 -8.10 -22.58 -30.45
CA PRO A 387 -8.52 -21.69 -31.55
C PRO A 387 -10.05 -21.72 -31.83
N SER A 388 -10.69 -22.86 -31.59
CA SER A 388 -12.14 -23.05 -31.70
C SER A 388 -12.94 -22.11 -30.80
N LEU A 389 -12.44 -21.80 -29.59
CA LEU A 389 -13.07 -20.86 -28.65
C LEU A 389 -12.89 -19.41 -29.08
N MET A 390 -11.87 -19.09 -29.89
CA MET A 390 -11.63 -17.73 -30.39
C MET A 390 -12.44 -17.41 -31.65
N LEU A 391 -12.71 -18.42 -32.48
CA LEU A 391 -13.42 -18.26 -33.79
C LEU A 391 -14.88 -18.70 -33.72
N GLY A 392 -15.30 -19.30 -32.62
CA GLY A 392 -16.69 -19.69 -32.39
C GLY A 392 -17.63 -18.47 -32.36
N PRO A 393 -18.94 -18.66 -32.64
CA PRO A 393 -19.92 -17.61 -32.41
C PRO A 393 -19.81 -17.17 -30.95
N SER A 394 -19.86 -15.84 -30.72
CA SER A 394 -19.84 -15.29 -29.38
C SER A 394 -20.76 -16.12 -28.50
N ALA A 395 -20.19 -16.79 -27.50
CA ALA A 395 -20.99 -17.62 -26.59
C ALA A 395 -22.19 -16.78 -26.13
N PRO A 396 -23.41 -17.32 -26.10
CA PRO A 396 -24.56 -16.59 -25.62
C PRO A 396 -24.19 -16.08 -24.23
N LYS A 397 -24.46 -14.80 -23.96
CA LYS A 397 -24.18 -14.21 -22.64
C LYS A 397 -24.78 -15.13 -21.60
N GLN A 398 -23.90 -15.82 -20.86
CA GLN A 398 -24.36 -16.72 -19.79
C GLN A 398 -25.14 -15.89 -18.78
N THR A 399 -26.31 -16.32 -18.45
CA THR A 399 -27.13 -15.70 -17.40
C THR A 399 -27.37 -16.73 -16.30
N PRO A 400 -26.82 -16.55 -15.09
CA PRO A 400 -26.03 -15.39 -14.62
C PRO A 400 -24.59 -15.36 -15.15
N SER A 401 -24.00 -14.15 -15.19
CA SER A 401 -22.59 -13.99 -15.60
C SER A 401 -21.63 -14.73 -14.69
N GLU A 402 -20.53 -15.27 -15.24
CA GLU A 402 -19.50 -15.95 -14.44
C GLU A 402 -18.90 -15.01 -13.38
N HIS A 403 -18.74 -13.73 -13.72
CA HIS A 403 -18.25 -12.72 -12.77
C HIS A 403 -19.23 -12.51 -11.63
N ALA A 404 -20.52 -12.37 -11.89
CA ALA A 404 -21.54 -12.21 -10.85
C ALA A 404 -21.63 -13.45 -9.95
N THR A 405 -21.55 -14.65 -10.54
CA THR A 405 -21.49 -15.90 -9.78
C THR A 405 -20.27 -15.97 -8.87
N ALA A 406 -19.10 -15.60 -9.38
CA ALA A 406 -17.88 -15.54 -8.57
C ALA A 406 -18.01 -14.52 -7.43
N GLN A 407 -18.56 -13.33 -7.67
CA GLN A 407 -18.80 -12.33 -6.64
C GLN A 407 -19.72 -12.83 -5.52
N LEU A 408 -20.81 -13.53 -5.87
CA LEU A 408 -21.71 -14.13 -4.87
C LEU A 408 -20.99 -15.18 -4.01
N LEU A 409 -20.20 -16.06 -4.62
CA LEU A 409 -19.40 -17.05 -3.90
C LEU A 409 -18.37 -16.39 -2.97
N ILE A 410 -17.74 -15.33 -3.46
CA ILE A 410 -16.75 -14.55 -2.68
C ILE A 410 -17.41 -13.86 -1.49
N GLN A 411 -18.57 -13.25 -1.71
CA GLN A 411 -19.33 -12.61 -0.62
C GLN A 411 -19.70 -13.63 0.43
N ARG A 412 -20.34 -14.74 0.03
CA ARG A 412 -20.75 -15.83 0.92
C ARG A 412 -19.57 -16.39 1.71
N GLY A 413 -18.47 -16.75 1.03
CA GLY A 413 -17.30 -17.32 1.69
C GLY A 413 -16.65 -16.36 2.70
N ARG A 414 -16.70 -15.05 2.45
CA ARG A 414 -16.22 -14.03 3.40
C ARG A 414 -17.14 -13.84 4.60
N GLU A 415 -18.44 -13.89 4.40
CA GLU A 415 -19.43 -13.81 5.47
C GLU A 415 -19.25 -15.00 6.40
N ASN A 416 -19.23 -16.22 5.87
CA ASN A 416 -19.01 -17.46 6.63
C ASN A 416 -17.66 -17.44 7.37
N LYS A 417 -16.59 -16.99 6.73
CA LYS A 417 -15.29 -16.81 7.39
C LYS A 417 -15.36 -15.82 8.56
N ARG A 418 -16.07 -14.70 8.40
CA ARG A 418 -16.23 -13.70 9.48
C ARG A 418 -17.01 -14.24 10.66
N GLU A 419 -18.09 -14.97 10.42
CA GLU A 419 -18.90 -15.62 11.44
C GLU A 419 -18.07 -16.65 12.21
N ARG A 420 -17.39 -17.53 11.50
CA ARG A 420 -16.50 -18.54 12.09
C ARG A 420 -15.41 -17.91 12.96
N VAL A 421 -14.72 -16.87 12.45
CA VAL A 421 -13.66 -16.18 13.22
C VAL A 421 -14.23 -15.49 14.45
N ARG A 422 -15.46 -15.00 14.39
CA ARG A 422 -16.15 -14.40 15.55
C ARG A 422 -16.48 -15.45 16.62
N GLU A 423 -16.88 -16.66 16.20
CA GLU A 423 -17.30 -17.74 17.11
C GLU A 423 -16.12 -18.51 17.71
N MET A 424 -15.10 -18.80 16.90
CA MET A 424 -14.02 -19.75 17.25
C MET A 424 -12.64 -19.09 17.38
N GLY A 425 -12.46 -17.83 16.98
CA GLY A 425 -11.15 -17.19 16.85
C GLY A 425 -10.41 -17.62 15.59
N ASP A 426 -9.35 -16.85 15.24
CA ASP A 426 -8.64 -17.04 13.96
C ASP A 426 -7.61 -18.19 13.97
N GLN A 427 -7.14 -18.59 15.15
CA GLN A 427 -6.01 -19.53 15.28
C GLN A 427 -6.38 -21.02 15.18
N ASP A 428 -7.56 -21.42 15.60
CA ASP A 428 -7.89 -22.85 15.75
C ASP A 428 -8.71 -23.46 14.59
N ALA A 429 -9.29 -22.61 13.76
CA ALA A 429 -10.26 -23.05 12.75
C ALA A 429 -9.64 -23.75 11.52
N THR A 430 -8.31 -23.76 11.35
CA THR A 430 -7.64 -24.49 10.27
C THR A 430 -7.59 -26.00 10.52
N PHE A 431 -7.83 -26.45 11.72
CA PHE A 431 -7.71 -27.88 12.13
C PHE A 431 -9.02 -28.63 12.22
N ASP A 432 -10.16 -27.98 11.94
CA ASP A 432 -11.48 -28.60 11.98
C ASP A 432 -11.76 -29.42 10.72
N LEU A 433 -11.15 -30.60 10.70
CA LEU A 433 -11.32 -31.58 9.64
C LEU A 433 -12.30 -32.67 10.06
N THR A 434 -13.11 -33.15 9.11
CA THR A 434 -13.85 -34.40 9.31
C THR A 434 -12.87 -35.56 9.57
N ARG A 435 -13.34 -36.65 10.22
CA ARG A 435 -12.48 -37.83 10.48
C ARG A 435 -11.92 -38.40 9.17
N SER A 436 -12.73 -38.47 8.11
CA SER A 436 -12.31 -38.95 6.78
C SER A 436 -11.24 -38.06 6.18
N ALA A 437 -11.42 -36.73 6.19
CA ALA A 437 -10.45 -35.77 5.70
C ALA A 437 -9.11 -35.85 6.42
N ARG A 438 -9.13 -35.99 7.76
CA ARG A 438 -7.91 -36.17 8.55
C ARG A 438 -7.15 -37.44 8.17
N SER A 439 -7.85 -38.58 8.05
CA SER A 439 -7.24 -39.85 7.62
C SER A 439 -6.66 -39.75 6.21
N GLN A 440 -7.37 -39.13 5.29
CA GLN A 440 -6.91 -38.94 3.92
C GLN A 440 -5.66 -38.03 3.85
N LEU A 441 -5.66 -36.92 4.58
CA LEU A 441 -4.52 -35.98 4.61
C LEU A 441 -3.25 -36.65 5.15
N LEU A 442 -3.37 -37.47 6.21
CA LEU A 442 -2.24 -38.23 6.76
C LEU A 442 -1.67 -39.23 5.74
N LYS A 443 -2.54 -40.02 5.09
CA LYS A 443 -2.11 -40.97 4.04
C LYS A 443 -1.39 -40.27 2.89
N LEU A 444 -1.94 -39.14 2.41
CA LEU A 444 -1.34 -38.36 1.34
C LEU A 444 0.00 -37.72 1.76
N ALA A 445 0.09 -37.25 3.01
CA ALA A 445 1.32 -36.69 3.56
C ALA A 445 2.46 -37.72 3.60
N GLU A 446 2.16 -38.94 3.99
CA GLU A 446 3.12 -40.08 3.99
C GLU A 446 3.53 -40.45 2.56
N GLN A 447 2.57 -40.64 1.65
CA GLN A 447 2.83 -41.05 0.27
C GLN A 447 3.62 -40.02 -0.55
N MET A 448 3.31 -38.74 -0.36
CA MET A 448 3.89 -37.62 -1.13
C MET A 448 5.00 -36.89 -0.37
N HIS A 449 5.35 -37.33 0.83
CA HIS A 449 6.37 -36.73 1.68
C HIS A 449 6.13 -35.23 1.94
N PHE A 450 4.89 -34.86 2.27
CA PHE A 450 4.54 -33.46 2.52
C PHE A 450 5.26 -32.92 3.75
N SER A 451 5.80 -31.71 3.62
CA SER A 451 6.26 -30.96 4.79
C SER A 451 5.08 -30.48 5.64
N ALA A 452 5.31 -30.20 6.92
CA ALA A 452 4.30 -29.59 7.79
C ALA A 452 3.74 -28.28 7.20
N ARG A 453 4.58 -27.50 6.51
CA ARG A 453 4.16 -26.27 5.81
C ARG A 453 3.21 -26.56 4.67
N THR A 454 3.50 -27.59 3.87
CA THR A 454 2.62 -28.02 2.76
C THR A 454 1.26 -28.44 3.29
N MET A 455 1.23 -29.27 4.35
CA MET A 455 -0.02 -29.68 4.99
C MET A 455 -0.84 -28.48 5.50
N ALA A 456 -0.20 -27.55 6.22
CA ALA A 456 -0.87 -26.36 6.72
C ALA A 456 -1.51 -25.52 5.60
N ARG A 457 -0.87 -25.46 4.42
CA ARG A 457 -1.42 -24.73 3.27
C ARG A 457 -2.59 -25.44 2.63
N ILE A 458 -2.51 -26.76 2.45
CA ILE A 458 -3.61 -27.56 1.92
C ILE A 458 -4.83 -27.39 2.85
N MET A 459 -4.63 -27.47 4.17
CA MET A 459 -5.69 -27.23 5.15
C MET A 459 -6.28 -25.82 5.06
N ARG A 460 -5.41 -24.80 4.87
CA ARG A 460 -5.86 -23.40 4.74
C ARG A 460 -6.71 -23.19 3.48
N VAL A 461 -6.30 -23.76 2.34
CA VAL A 461 -7.09 -23.71 1.11
C VAL A 461 -8.38 -24.50 1.27
N GLY A 462 -8.32 -25.71 1.83
CA GLY A 462 -9.51 -26.52 2.14
C GLY A 462 -10.49 -25.79 3.06
N ARG A 463 -10.00 -25.05 4.07
CA ARG A 463 -10.86 -24.23 4.94
C ARG A 463 -11.55 -23.09 4.13
N THR A 464 -10.84 -22.47 3.22
CA THR A 464 -11.44 -21.44 2.34
C THR A 464 -12.53 -22.03 1.44
N LEU A 465 -12.32 -23.23 0.93
CA LEU A 465 -13.33 -23.94 0.12
C LEU A 465 -14.57 -24.25 0.95
N ALA A 466 -14.40 -24.77 2.17
CA ALA A 466 -15.51 -25.02 3.08
C ALA A 466 -16.24 -23.72 3.49
N ASP A 467 -15.52 -22.59 3.69
CA ASP A 467 -16.15 -21.28 3.92
C ASP A 467 -17.01 -20.84 2.71
N ILE A 468 -16.55 -21.10 1.46
CA ILE A 468 -17.31 -20.80 0.23
C ILE A 468 -18.60 -21.63 0.18
N GLU A 469 -18.55 -22.89 0.58
CA GLU A 469 -19.68 -23.82 0.58
C GLU A 469 -20.61 -23.65 1.78
N GLY A 470 -20.14 -22.97 2.85
CA GLY A 470 -20.88 -22.76 4.09
C GLY A 470 -20.80 -23.95 5.05
N GLU A 471 -19.75 -24.76 4.91
CA GLU A 471 -19.51 -25.92 5.75
C GLU A 471 -18.67 -25.59 6.98
N THR A 472 -19.04 -26.11 8.14
CA THR A 472 -18.30 -25.87 9.39
C THR A 472 -16.99 -26.65 9.45
N LEU A 473 -16.96 -27.87 8.87
CA LEU A 473 -15.80 -28.75 8.85
C LEU A 473 -15.23 -28.89 7.44
N VAL A 474 -13.91 -29.02 7.35
CA VAL A 474 -13.24 -29.31 6.09
C VAL A 474 -13.43 -30.79 5.75
N SER A 475 -14.08 -31.08 4.64
CA SER A 475 -14.33 -32.44 4.12
C SER A 475 -13.19 -32.97 3.26
N SER A 476 -13.24 -34.27 2.92
CA SER A 476 -12.32 -34.90 1.97
C SER A 476 -12.35 -34.24 0.60
N GLN A 477 -13.53 -33.82 0.12
CA GLN A 477 -13.69 -33.14 -1.16
C GLN A 477 -12.96 -31.79 -1.19
N HIS A 478 -13.04 -31.02 -0.10
CA HIS A 478 -12.30 -29.76 0.03
C HIS A 478 -10.79 -29.97 -0.03
N LEU A 479 -10.28 -31.05 0.54
CA LEU A 479 -8.83 -31.39 0.48
C LEU A 479 -8.41 -31.82 -0.94
N GLU A 480 -9.26 -32.58 -1.63
CA GLU A 480 -9.02 -32.97 -3.03
C GLU A 480 -8.98 -31.77 -3.95
N GLU A 481 -9.94 -30.85 -3.84
CA GLU A 481 -9.91 -29.59 -4.61
C GLU A 481 -8.69 -28.73 -4.25
N ALA A 482 -8.35 -28.63 -2.96
CA ALA A 482 -7.16 -27.92 -2.52
C ALA A 482 -5.86 -28.48 -3.11
N LEU A 483 -5.78 -29.82 -3.28
CA LEU A 483 -4.65 -30.48 -3.94
C LEU A 483 -4.61 -30.18 -5.45
N ILE A 484 -5.75 -30.20 -6.13
CA ILE A 484 -5.85 -29.84 -7.55
C ILE A 484 -5.39 -28.40 -7.76
N LEU A 485 -5.81 -27.47 -6.88
CA LEU A 485 -5.39 -26.07 -6.92
C LEU A 485 -3.93 -25.83 -6.52
N ARG A 486 -3.17 -26.89 -6.22
CA ARG A 486 -1.75 -26.85 -5.86
C ARG A 486 -0.85 -27.69 -6.77
N GLN A 487 -1.34 -28.11 -7.91
CA GLN A 487 -0.57 -28.87 -8.90
C GLN A 487 -0.37 -28.02 -10.17
N PRO A 488 0.83 -27.44 -10.39
CA PRO A 488 1.13 -26.67 -11.59
C PRO A 488 1.39 -27.52 -12.82
#